data_a1267d698e34eba190afbde899b3f2d9
#
_entry.id   a1267d698e34eba190afbde899b3f2d9
#
_cell.length_a   1.000
_cell.length_b   1.000
_cell.length_c   1.000
_cell.angle_alpha   90.00
_cell.angle_beta   90.00
_cell.angle_gamma   90.00
#
_symmetry.space_group_name_H-M   'P 1'
#
loop_
_entity.id
_entity.type
_entity.pdbx_description
1 polymer ?
#
loop_
_entity_poly.entity_id
_entity_poly.type
_entity_poly.pdbx_seq_one_letter_code
_entity_poly.pdbx_strand_id
1 'polypeptide(L)'
;MALRLRLDKPWRPLTAEVVDRLPGQLGVYQIADAKGTIVYIGQAGARTAFGLRSELQREASQRASGHQFRVEVNQQYRTRWFELLMVHQADHGSLPVDNAKNPPPALGRLSPN
;
A
#
# COMPACT_ATOMS: atom_id res chain seq x y z
N MET A 1 -23.27 -3.87 10.35
CA MET A 1 -22.33 -3.14 9.48
C MET A 1 -21.11 -4.00 9.22
N ALA A 2 -20.77 -4.17 7.96
CA ALA A 2 -19.64 -4.99 7.59
C ALA A 2 -18.34 -4.23 7.81
N LEU A 3 -17.36 -4.90 8.40
CA LEU A 3 -16.03 -4.35 8.51
C LEU A 3 -15.34 -4.46 7.15
N ARG A 4 -14.68 -3.39 6.75
CA ARG A 4 -13.89 -3.42 5.53
C ARG A 4 -12.48 -3.84 5.88
N LEU A 5 -12.23 -5.13 5.77
CA LEU A 5 -10.90 -5.65 6.01
C LEU A 5 -9.97 -5.32 4.85
N ARG A 6 -10.50 -5.34 3.64
CA ARG A 6 -9.71 -5.13 2.44
C ARG A 6 -9.89 -3.73 1.89
N LEU A 7 -8.84 -3.23 1.24
CA LEU A 7 -8.91 -1.99 0.50
C LEU A 7 -9.49 -2.32 -0.87
N ASP A 8 -10.75 -1.95 -1.09
CA ASP A 8 -11.49 -2.38 -2.28
C ASP A 8 -11.82 -1.23 -3.23
N LYS A 9 -11.09 -0.13 -3.14
CA LYS A 9 -11.29 0.99 -4.05
C LYS A 9 -10.81 0.64 -5.45
N PRO A 10 -11.35 1.31 -6.50
CA PRO A 10 -10.91 1.06 -7.85
C PRO A 10 -9.42 1.35 -8.03
N TRP A 11 -8.78 0.55 -8.88
CA TRP A 11 -7.41 0.80 -9.26
C TRP A 11 -7.32 2.04 -10.16
N ARG A 12 -6.24 2.80 -9.99
CA ARG A 12 -5.96 3.99 -10.80
C ARG A 12 -4.56 3.84 -11.38
N PRO A 13 -4.30 4.41 -12.57
CA PRO A 13 -2.96 4.29 -13.15
C PRO A 13 -1.92 5.03 -12.31
N LEU A 14 -0.78 4.37 -12.10
CA LEU A 14 0.32 4.96 -11.35
C LEU A 14 1.15 5.82 -12.28
N THR A 15 0.68 7.05 -12.51
CA THR A 15 1.34 8.01 -13.39
C THR A 15 1.51 9.32 -12.64
N ALA A 16 2.48 10.12 -13.08
CA ALA A 16 2.73 11.42 -12.47
C ALA A 16 1.47 12.29 -12.47
N GLU A 17 0.74 12.31 -13.59
CA GLU A 17 -0.47 13.12 -13.71
C GLU A 17 -1.51 12.78 -12.65
N VAL A 18 -1.72 11.50 -12.41
CA VAL A 18 -2.74 11.05 -11.46
C VAL A 18 -2.27 11.27 -10.03
N VAL A 19 -1.03 10.89 -9.72
CA VAL A 19 -0.55 10.99 -8.33
C VAL A 19 -0.35 12.43 -7.89
N ASP A 20 -0.04 13.35 -8.80
CA ASP A 20 0.14 14.75 -8.46
C ASP A 20 -1.15 15.40 -7.96
N ARG A 21 -2.30 14.80 -8.23
CA ARG A 21 -3.61 15.29 -7.78
C ARG A 21 -4.05 14.69 -6.45
N LEU A 22 -3.26 13.81 -5.88
CA LEU A 22 -3.63 13.20 -4.60
C LEU A 22 -3.51 14.20 -3.45
N PRO A 23 -4.34 14.04 -2.42
CA PRO A 23 -4.20 14.86 -1.23
C PRO A 23 -2.91 14.50 -0.49
N GLY A 24 -2.32 15.49 0.16
CA GLY A 24 -1.11 15.28 0.95
C GLY A 24 -1.45 14.78 2.35
N GLN A 25 -2.22 13.71 2.47
CA GLN A 25 -2.72 13.21 3.74
C GLN A 25 -2.08 11.88 4.11
N LEU A 26 -2.18 11.54 5.38
CA LEU A 26 -1.67 10.28 5.90
C LEU A 26 -2.58 9.13 5.49
N GLY A 27 -2.01 7.96 5.31
CA GLY A 27 -2.81 6.81 4.95
C GLY A 27 -1.99 5.63 4.49
N VAL A 28 -2.67 4.74 3.79
CA VAL A 28 -2.07 3.52 3.26
C VAL A 28 -2.35 3.44 1.77
N TYR A 29 -1.55 2.64 1.07
CA TYR A 29 -1.75 2.45 -0.36
C TYR A 29 -1.34 1.06 -0.78
N GLN A 30 -1.84 0.66 -1.93
CA GLN A 30 -1.47 -0.60 -2.56
C GLN A 30 -1.03 -0.33 -3.98
N ILE A 31 0.01 -1.04 -4.41
CA ILE A 31 0.50 -1.00 -5.79
C ILE A 31 0.25 -2.36 -6.41
N ALA A 32 -0.32 -2.37 -7.62
CA ALA A 32 -0.50 -3.59 -8.38
C ALA A 32 0.21 -3.47 -9.72
N ASP A 33 0.59 -4.61 -10.27
CA ASP A 33 1.13 -4.65 -11.63
C ASP A 33 0.00 -4.50 -12.65
N ALA A 34 0.34 -4.54 -13.93
CA ALA A 34 -0.65 -4.36 -15.00
C ALA A 34 -1.72 -5.45 -15.01
N LYS A 35 -1.43 -6.59 -14.43
CA LYS A 35 -2.37 -7.71 -14.35
C LYS A 35 -3.29 -7.63 -13.14
N GLY A 36 -3.05 -6.67 -12.25
CA GLY A 36 -3.85 -6.52 -11.05
C GLY A 36 -3.33 -7.27 -9.84
N THR A 37 -2.14 -7.86 -9.93
CA THR A 37 -1.51 -8.53 -8.79
C THR A 37 -0.89 -7.49 -7.88
N ILE A 38 -1.27 -7.51 -6.60
CA ILE A 38 -0.72 -6.57 -5.63
C ILE A 38 0.74 -6.93 -5.38
N VAL A 39 1.65 -5.97 -5.63
CA VAL A 39 3.08 -6.18 -5.46
C VAL A 39 3.65 -5.46 -4.26
N TYR A 40 2.92 -4.48 -3.71
CA TYR A 40 3.39 -3.72 -2.56
C TYR A 40 2.24 -3.05 -1.82
N ILE A 41 2.34 -3.04 -0.49
CA ILE A 41 1.43 -2.30 0.38
C ILE A 41 2.28 -1.38 1.22
N GLY A 42 2.01 -0.08 1.13
CA GLY A 42 2.82 0.93 1.81
C GLY A 42 1.99 1.84 2.69
N GLN A 43 2.69 2.67 3.44
CA GLN A 43 2.07 3.65 4.32
C GLN A 43 2.72 5.01 4.12
N ALA A 44 1.94 6.06 4.34
CA ALA A 44 2.41 7.43 4.31
C ALA A 44 2.18 8.02 5.69
N GLY A 45 3.25 8.19 6.44
CA GLY A 45 3.17 8.64 7.81
C GLY A 45 3.55 10.11 7.96
N ALA A 46 3.62 10.55 9.22
CA ALA A 46 3.87 11.95 9.54
C ALA A 46 5.23 12.46 9.06
N ARG A 47 6.16 11.57 8.79
CA ARG A 47 7.50 11.95 8.32
C ARG A 47 7.56 12.25 6.83
N THR A 48 6.51 11.88 6.10
CA THR A 48 6.43 12.13 4.67
C THR A 48 5.85 13.51 4.44
N ALA A 49 6.58 14.39 3.75
CA ALA A 49 6.24 15.81 3.65
C ALA A 49 4.82 16.06 3.13
N PHE A 50 4.39 15.30 2.13
CA PHE A 50 3.05 15.45 1.55
C PHE A 50 2.30 14.12 1.58
N GLY A 51 2.54 13.31 2.59
CA GLY A 51 1.80 12.10 2.82
C GLY A 51 1.72 11.17 1.61
N LEU A 52 0.51 10.75 1.30
CA LEU A 52 0.28 9.80 0.21
C LEU A 52 0.78 10.33 -1.14
N ARG A 53 0.63 11.63 -1.39
CA ARG A 53 1.10 12.19 -2.67
C ARG A 53 2.60 11.98 -2.86
N SER A 54 3.41 12.32 -1.85
CA SER A 54 4.86 12.14 -1.95
C SER A 54 5.25 10.69 -2.11
N GLU A 55 4.62 9.81 -1.34
CA GLU A 55 4.92 8.39 -1.43
C GLU A 55 4.63 7.85 -2.82
N LEU A 56 3.48 8.22 -3.38
CA LEU A 56 3.10 7.71 -4.69
C LEU A 56 3.84 8.39 -5.84
N GLN A 57 4.27 9.63 -5.65
CA GLN A 57 5.18 10.26 -6.61
C GLN A 57 6.49 9.47 -6.71
N ARG A 58 7.02 9.06 -5.57
CA ARG A 58 8.24 8.26 -5.53
C ARG A 58 8.02 6.90 -6.19
N GLU A 59 6.91 6.25 -5.87
CA GLU A 59 6.58 4.96 -6.48
C GLU A 59 6.45 5.07 -7.99
N ALA A 60 5.76 6.11 -8.47
CA ALA A 60 5.57 6.30 -9.90
C ALA A 60 6.90 6.51 -10.63
N SER A 61 7.86 7.16 -9.98
CA SER A 61 9.16 7.42 -10.59
C SER A 61 10.04 6.18 -10.64
N GLN A 62 9.77 5.18 -9.82
CA GLN A 62 10.63 4.01 -9.68
C GLN A 62 10.08 2.75 -10.36
N ARG A 63 8.78 2.71 -10.63
CA ARG A 63 8.17 1.50 -11.17
C ARG A 63 7.93 1.63 -12.65
N ALA A 64 7.94 0.48 -13.33
CA ALA A 64 7.68 0.44 -14.77
C ALA A 64 6.26 0.90 -15.07
N SER A 65 6.04 1.37 -16.28
CA SER A 65 4.71 1.78 -16.73
C SER A 65 3.73 0.60 -16.67
N GLY A 66 2.46 0.92 -16.48
CA GLY A 66 1.42 -0.10 -16.39
C GLY A 66 1.05 -0.48 -14.97
N HIS A 67 1.82 -0.06 -13.99
CA HIS A 67 1.45 -0.28 -12.60
C HIS A 67 0.24 0.57 -12.23
N GLN A 68 -0.49 0.11 -11.22
CA GLN A 68 -1.71 0.74 -10.74
C GLN A 68 -1.62 0.93 -9.24
N PHE A 69 -2.44 1.83 -8.70
CA PHE A 69 -2.46 2.05 -7.27
C PHE A 69 -3.87 2.35 -6.77
N ARG A 70 -4.03 2.23 -5.46
CA ARG A 70 -5.20 2.74 -4.76
C ARG A 70 -4.78 3.15 -3.36
N VAL A 71 -5.52 4.09 -2.77
CA VAL A 71 -5.15 4.70 -1.49
C VAL A 71 -6.34 4.71 -0.54
N GLU A 72 -6.03 4.76 0.74
CA GLU A 72 -7.02 5.01 1.78
C GLU A 72 -6.43 6.04 2.74
N VAL A 73 -7.10 7.18 2.86
CA VAL A 73 -6.72 8.19 3.85
C VAL A 73 -7.11 7.67 5.23
N ASN A 74 -6.14 7.62 6.13
CA ASN A 74 -6.37 7.03 7.44
C ASN A 74 -5.31 7.53 8.42
N GLN A 75 -5.74 8.18 9.49
CA GLN A 75 -4.81 8.65 10.50
C GLN A 75 -4.20 7.49 11.29
N GLN A 76 -4.89 6.37 11.35
CA GLN A 76 -4.37 5.14 11.95
C GLN A 76 -3.60 4.33 10.91
N TYR A 77 -2.74 5.00 10.17
CA TYR A 77 -2.09 4.40 9.00
C TYR A 77 -1.23 3.19 9.37
N ARG A 78 -0.60 3.21 10.52
CA ARG A 78 0.28 2.11 10.92
C ARG A 78 -0.51 0.84 11.19
N THR A 79 -1.60 0.96 11.96
CA THR A 79 -2.48 -0.16 12.27
C THR A 79 -3.12 -0.69 10.99
N ARG A 80 -3.60 0.22 10.14
CA ARG A 80 -4.26 -0.18 8.90
C ARG A 80 -3.29 -0.89 7.95
N TRP A 81 -2.05 -0.42 7.91
CA TRP A 81 -1.00 -1.05 7.10
C TRP A 81 -0.78 -2.50 7.53
N PHE A 82 -0.64 -2.75 8.84
CA PHE A 82 -0.51 -4.11 9.34
C PHE A 82 -1.73 -4.96 8.99
N GLU A 83 -2.93 -4.42 9.14
CA GLU A 83 -4.14 -5.15 8.78
C GLU A 83 -4.12 -5.59 7.33
N LEU A 84 -3.78 -4.67 6.44
CA LEU A 84 -3.75 -4.98 5.00
C LEU A 84 -2.70 -6.03 4.68
N LEU A 85 -1.54 -5.96 5.31
CA LEU A 85 -0.50 -6.97 5.11
C LEU A 85 -0.96 -8.34 5.61
N MET A 86 -1.57 -8.39 6.79
CA MET A 86 -2.05 -9.65 7.35
C MET A 86 -3.17 -10.26 6.53
N VAL A 87 -4.09 -9.43 6.05
CA VAL A 87 -5.17 -9.88 5.19
C VAL A 87 -4.62 -10.43 3.89
N HIS A 88 -3.64 -9.74 3.29
CA HIS A 88 -3.02 -10.21 2.06
C HIS A 88 -2.35 -11.57 2.28
N GLN A 89 -1.63 -11.71 3.37
CA GLN A 89 -0.97 -12.97 3.67
C GLN A 89 -1.98 -14.09 3.89
N ALA A 90 -3.09 -13.81 4.56
CA ALA A 90 -4.15 -14.78 4.76
C ALA A 90 -4.79 -15.19 3.44
N ASP A 91 -5.00 -14.24 2.54
CA ASP A 91 -5.64 -14.50 1.25
C ASP A 91 -4.74 -15.25 0.27
N HIS A 92 -3.44 -14.99 0.31
CA HIS A 92 -2.51 -15.45 -0.74
C HIS A 92 -1.40 -16.35 -0.23
N GLY A 93 -1.29 -16.55 1.06
CA GLY A 93 -0.26 -17.39 1.65
C GLY A 93 1.10 -16.72 1.81
N SER A 94 1.24 -15.47 1.37
CA SER A 94 2.49 -14.74 1.46
C SER A 94 2.22 -13.25 1.40
N LEU A 95 3.21 -12.44 1.77
CA LEU A 95 3.16 -11.00 1.60
C LEU A 95 3.31 -10.65 0.12
N PRO A 96 2.90 -9.43 -0.29
CA PRO A 96 3.23 -8.96 -1.64
C PRO A 96 4.74 -9.04 -1.86
N VAL A 97 5.15 -9.28 -3.09
CA VAL A 97 6.55 -9.62 -3.40
C VAL A 97 7.53 -8.57 -2.90
N ASP A 98 7.20 -7.30 -3.00
CA ASP A 98 8.13 -6.25 -2.57
C ASP A 98 8.11 -6.03 -1.07
N ASN A 99 7.03 -6.37 -0.38
CA ASN A 99 6.99 -6.35 1.07
C ASN A 99 7.78 -7.54 1.65
N ALA A 100 7.77 -8.66 0.96
CA ALA A 100 8.48 -9.84 1.43
C ALA A 100 10.00 -9.65 1.42
N LYS A 101 10.50 -8.76 0.58
CA LYS A 101 11.94 -8.46 0.54
C LYS A 101 12.42 -7.79 1.82
N ASN A 102 11.53 -7.09 2.50
CA ASN A 102 11.88 -6.34 3.71
C ASN A 102 10.67 -6.34 4.65
N PRO A 103 10.31 -7.49 5.23
CA PRO A 103 9.09 -7.57 6.03
C PRO A 103 9.21 -6.80 7.33
N PRO A 104 8.10 -6.25 7.83
CA PRO A 104 8.10 -5.56 9.10
C PRO A 104 8.42 -6.53 10.23
N PRO A 105 9.23 -6.10 11.21
CA PRO A 105 9.62 -7.00 12.31
C PRO A 105 8.45 -7.60 13.09
N ALA A 106 7.37 -6.82 13.25
CA ALA A 106 6.21 -7.32 13.98
C ALA A 106 5.55 -8.49 13.29
N LEU A 107 5.49 -8.48 11.95
CA LEU A 107 4.95 -9.60 11.20
C LEU A 107 5.86 -10.82 11.28
N GLY A 108 7.16 -10.59 11.28
CA GLY A 108 8.11 -11.67 11.47
C GLY A 108 7.92 -12.39 12.79
N ARG A 109 7.51 -11.65 13.81
CA ARG A 109 7.28 -12.22 15.14
C ARG A 109 5.94 -12.94 15.28
N LEU A 110 5.05 -12.74 14.36
CA LEU A 110 3.76 -13.42 14.39
C LEU A 110 3.88 -14.88 14.04
N SER A 111 4.96 -15.26 13.40
CA SER A 111 5.23 -16.66 13.18
C SER A 111 5.59 -17.33 14.50
N PRO A 112 4.91 -18.38 14.88
CA PRO A 112 5.32 -19.12 16.06
C PRO A 112 6.71 -19.71 15.81
N ASN A 113 7.51 -19.56 16.78
CA ASN A 113 8.88 -20.06 16.68
C ASN A 113 8.93 -21.57 16.78
#